data_32fcd888efdad3b48e752d07fd6bf1aa
#
_entry.id   32fcd888efdad3b48e752d07fd6bf1aa
#
_cell.length_a   1.000
_cell.length_b   1.000
_cell.length_c   1.000
_cell.angle_alpha   90.00
_cell.angle_beta   90.00
_cell.angle_gamma   90.00
#
_symmetry.space_group_name_H-M   'P 1'
#
loop_
_entity.id
_entity.type
_entity.pdbx_description
1 polymer ?
#
loop_
_entity_poly.entity_id
_entity_poly.type
_entity_poly.pdbx_seq_one_letter_code
_entity_poly.pdbx_strand_id
1 'polypeptide(L)'
;MKTFTEAVIEADPTVPIIRIIRDFAATPEQLLRAHTDPDLFAQWIGPTNVSTRIDYWDARSGGSWRFINFREDGAFAFYGCFHEISRDRIVQTFTYEGMPEGVSLETLTFEPIDQTHTRLRAQSLVDSFEGRDMWLSSGMESGVNEGYAALDGLLVRGAV
;
A
#
# COMPACT_ATOMS: atom_id res chain seq x y z
N MET A 1 -23.00 2.38 11.09
CA MET A 1 -22.08 1.89 10.03
C MET A 1 -20.82 1.35 10.67
N LYS A 2 -20.36 0.19 10.22
CA LYS A 2 -19.11 -0.38 10.72
C LYS A 2 -17.91 0.47 10.22
N THR A 3 -16.99 0.79 11.12
CA THR A 3 -15.76 1.54 10.80
C THR A 3 -14.55 0.63 10.97
N PHE A 4 -13.50 0.90 10.20
CA PHE A 4 -12.26 0.12 10.20
C PHE A 4 -11.08 1.03 10.54
N THR A 5 -10.90 1.30 11.83
CA THR A 5 -9.82 2.15 12.34
C THR A 5 -8.47 1.44 12.37
N GLU A 6 -8.49 0.11 12.27
CA GLU A 6 -7.32 -0.72 12.02
C GLU A 6 -7.56 -1.50 10.73
N ALA A 7 -6.51 -1.91 10.06
CA ALA A 7 -6.64 -2.68 8.83
C ALA A 7 -7.24 -4.05 9.12
N VAL A 8 -8.28 -4.41 8.35
CA VAL A 8 -8.79 -5.79 8.30
C VAL A 8 -8.16 -6.44 7.08
N ILE A 9 -7.45 -7.54 7.32
CA ILE A 9 -6.72 -8.28 6.29
C ILE A 9 -7.35 -9.66 6.16
N GLU A 10 -7.80 -9.98 4.95
CA GLU A 10 -8.51 -11.22 4.66
C GLU A 10 -7.88 -11.95 3.46
N ALA A 11 -7.78 -13.28 3.58
CA ALA A 11 -7.42 -14.15 2.48
C ALA A 11 -8.70 -14.66 1.82
N ASP A 12 -8.81 -14.50 0.50
CA ASP A 12 -9.93 -15.03 -0.26
C ASP A 12 -9.85 -16.57 -0.31
N PRO A 13 -10.93 -17.31 -0.03
CA PRO A 13 -10.89 -18.78 -0.01
C PRO A 13 -10.87 -19.42 -1.41
N THR A 14 -11.20 -18.69 -2.47
CA THR A 14 -11.38 -19.23 -3.81
C THR A 14 -10.38 -18.77 -4.85
N VAL A 15 -9.71 -17.65 -4.59
CA VAL A 15 -8.68 -17.08 -5.46
C VAL A 15 -7.50 -16.60 -4.63
N PRO A 16 -6.26 -16.56 -5.16
CA PRO A 16 -5.08 -16.18 -4.38
C PRO A 16 -4.97 -14.67 -4.19
N ILE A 17 -5.94 -14.11 -3.48
CA ILE A 17 -6.06 -12.67 -3.21
C ILE A 17 -5.97 -12.41 -1.72
N ILE A 18 -5.27 -11.32 -1.37
CA ILE A 18 -5.31 -10.69 -0.05
C ILE A 18 -6.13 -9.40 -0.20
N ARG A 19 -7.11 -9.19 0.68
CA ARG A 19 -7.89 -7.96 0.74
C ARG A 19 -7.60 -7.22 2.03
N ILE A 20 -7.49 -5.91 1.91
CA ILE A 20 -7.28 -5.00 3.04
C ILE A 20 -8.37 -3.94 2.99
N ILE A 21 -8.98 -3.66 4.15
CA ILE A 21 -9.95 -2.58 4.32
C ILE A 21 -9.50 -1.72 5.48
N ARG A 22 -9.46 -0.40 5.27
CA ARG A 22 -9.07 0.55 6.31
C ARG A 22 -9.73 1.90 6.05
N ASP A 23 -10.29 2.50 7.10
CA ASP A 23 -10.88 3.84 7.03
C ASP A 23 -9.88 4.90 7.49
N PHE A 24 -9.90 6.06 6.82
CA PHE A 24 -9.02 7.19 7.13
C PHE A 24 -9.83 8.46 7.28
N ALA A 25 -9.41 9.33 8.20
CA ALA A 25 -9.92 10.70 8.32
C ALA A 25 -9.26 11.57 7.24
N ALA A 26 -9.66 11.36 6.01
CA ALA A 26 -9.08 11.99 4.82
C ALA A 26 -10.08 11.96 3.66
N THR A 27 -9.92 12.87 2.71
CA THR A 27 -10.62 12.81 1.43
C THR A 27 -9.96 11.80 0.48
N PRO A 28 -10.66 11.31 -0.55
CA PRO A 28 -10.03 10.46 -1.56
C PRO A 28 -8.81 11.12 -2.22
N GLU A 29 -8.85 12.42 -2.47
CA GLU A 29 -7.75 13.18 -3.05
C GLU A 29 -6.50 13.18 -2.14
N GLN A 30 -6.70 13.31 -0.83
CA GLN A 30 -5.60 13.23 0.14
C GLN A 30 -4.96 11.85 0.14
N LEU A 31 -5.77 10.78 0.13
CA LEU A 31 -5.25 9.42 0.08
C LEU A 31 -4.53 9.12 -1.23
N LEU A 32 -5.08 9.56 -2.35
CA LEU A 32 -4.41 9.42 -3.64
C LEU A 32 -3.05 10.11 -3.62
N ARG A 33 -2.98 11.33 -3.11
CA ARG A 33 -1.73 12.09 -3.00
C ARG A 33 -0.73 11.40 -2.08
N ALA A 34 -1.18 10.87 -0.94
CA ALA A 34 -0.31 10.13 -0.01
C ALA A 34 0.33 8.89 -0.66
N HIS A 35 -0.34 8.29 -1.65
CA HIS A 35 0.15 7.12 -2.37
C HIS A 35 0.94 7.46 -3.64
N THR A 36 0.78 8.64 -4.20
CA THR A 36 1.40 9.01 -5.49
C THR A 36 2.51 10.04 -5.37
N ASP A 37 2.54 10.81 -4.30
CA ASP A 37 3.64 11.73 -4.00
C ASP A 37 4.77 10.94 -3.32
N PRO A 38 5.98 10.85 -3.93
CA PRO A 38 7.05 10.01 -3.38
C PRO A 38 7.55 10.50 -2.02
N ASP A 39 7.54 11.79 -1.77
CA ASP A 39 7.99 12.35 -0.49
C ASP A 39 7.01 11.99 0.64
N LEU A 40 5.73 11.98 0.36
CA LEU A 40 4.72 11.54 1.33
C LEU A 40 4.76 10.02 1.51
N PHE A 41 4.79 9.28 0.42
CA PHE A 41 4.83 7.81 0.45
C PHE A 41 6.00 7.30 1.30
N ALA A 42 7.19 7.87 1.13
CA ALA A 42 8.38 7.48 1.87
C ALA A 42 8.26 7.69 3.38
N GLN A 43 7.36 8.56 3.83
CA GLN A 43 7.18 8.85 5.25
C GLN A 43 6.28 7.86 5.99
N TRP A 44 5.47 7.09 5.27
CA TRP A 44 4.53 6.20 5.96
C TRP A 44 4.62 4.73 5.54
N ILE A 45 5.26 4.41 4.42
CA ILE A 45 5.29 3.02 3.96
C ILE A 45 6.16 2.15 4.86
N GLY A 46 5.65 1.00 5.24
CA GLY A 46 6.36 0.01 6.02
C GLY A 46 6.33 0.21 7.54
N PRO A 47 6.93 -0.71 8.29
CA PRO A 47 6.97 -0.66 9.76
C PRO A 47 7.85 0.48 10.28
N THR A 48 7.67 0.81 11.57
CA THR A 48 8.34 1.96 12.21
C THR A 48 9.86 1.86 12.29
N ASN A 49 10.40 0.65 12.22
CA ASN A 49 11.86 0.41 12.22
C ASN A 49 12.50 0.46 10.84
N VAL A 50 11.76 0.96 9.83
CA VAL A 50 12.21 1.04 8.45
C VAL A 50 12.35 2.50 8.03
N SER A 51 13.45 2.81 7.34
CA SER A 51 13.58 4.06 6.59
C SER A 51 13.45 3.74 5.09
N THR A 52 12.84 4.64 4.34
CA THR A 52 12.54 4.43 2.92
C THR A 52 13.23 5.46 2.06
N ARG A 53 13.88 5.01 1.01
CA ARG A 53 14.45 5.87 -0.04
C ARG A 53 13.78 5.55 -1.37
N ILE A 54 13.30 6.58 -2.05
CA ILE A 54 12.77 6.47 -3.40
C ILE A 54 13.93 6.50 -4.38
N ASP A 55 14.02 5.50 -5.25
CA ASP A 55 15.04 5.43 -6.29
C ASP A 55 14.55 6.13 -7.56
N TYR A 56 13.42 5.68 -8.10
CA TYR A 56 12.72 6.40 -9.16
C TYR A 56 11.22 6.31 -8.96
N TRP A 57 10.52 7.31 -9.50
CA TRP A 57 9.08 7.42 -9.26
C TRP A 57 8.42 8.25 -10.36
N ASP A 58 7.62 7.60 -11.19
CA ASP A 58 6.85 8.25 -12.24
C ASP A 58 5.37 7.89 -12.05
N ALA A 59 4.68 8.70 -11.23
CA ALA A 59 3.32 8.45 -10.79
C ALA A 59 2.30 8.90 -11.83
N ARG A 60 2.22 8.15 -12.91
CA ARG A 60 1.23 8.32 -13.97
C ARG A 60 0.87 6.96 -14.55
N SER A 61 -0.27 6.86 -15.22
CA SER A 61 -0.61 5.64 -15.94
C SER A 61 0.48 5.32 -16.97
N GLY A 62 1.06 4.12 -16.89
CA GLY A 62 2.19 3.70 -17.71
C GLY A 62 3.56 4.03 -17.12
N GLY A 63 3.64 4.73 -15.98
CA GLY A 63 4.89 4.99 -15.28
C GLY A 63 5.34 3.83 -14.40
N SER A 64 6.53 3.95 -13.81
CA SER A 64 7.11 2.94 -12.94
C SER A 64 7.72 3.55 -11.69
N TRP A 65 7.99 2.69 -10.71
CA TRP A 65 8.52 3.12 -9.42
C TRP A 65 9.45 2.08 -8.84
N ARG A 66 10.36 2.53 -7.99
CA ARG A 66 11.21 1.65 -7.16
C ARG A 66 11.55 2.38 -5.87
N PHE A 67 11.44 1.66 -4.74
CA PHE A 67 11.91 2.18 -3.46
C PHE A 67 12.68 1.10 -2.71
N ILE A 68 13.48 1.55 -1.74
CA ILE A 68 14.32 0.68 -0.92
C ILE A 68 14.00 0.96 0.54
N ASN A 69 13.67 -0.11 1.27
CA ASN A 69 13.49 -0.07 2.72
C ASN A 69 14.79 -0.50 3.39
N PHE A 70 15.28 0.32 4.29
CA PHE A 70 16.48 0.03 5.08
C PHE A 70 16.08 -0.34 6.49
N ARG A 71 16.54 -1.48 6.93
CA ARG A 71 16.39 -1.98 8.31
C ARG A 71 17.77 -2.32 8.85
N GLU A 72 17.86 -2.59 10.18
CA GLU A 72 19.10 -2.97 10.83
C GLU A 72 19.75 -4.20 10.19
N ASP A 73 18.94 -5.16 9.73
CA ASP A 73 19.38 -6.42 9.11
C ASP A 73 19.60 -6.35 7.60
N GLY A 74 19.40 -5.19 6.96
CA GLY A 74 19.68 -5.04 5.54
C GLY A 74 18.79 -4.08 4.79
N ALA A 75 18.93 -4.11 3.47
CA ALA A 75 18.16 -3.32 2.53
C ALA A 75 17.25 -4.22 1.69
N PHE A 76 16.02 -3.79 1.49
CA PHE A 76 14.99 -4.56 0.79
C PHE A 76 14.34 -3.65 -0.25
N ALA A 77 14.51 -3.97 -1.54
CA ALA A 77 14.01 -3.16 -2.62
C ALA A 77 12.71 -3.74 -3.20
N PHE A 78 11.84 -2.84 -3.60
CA PHE A 78 10.55 -3.14 -4.23
C PHE A 78 10.38 -2.29 -5.47
N TYR A 79 9.74 -2.82 -6.49
CA TYR A 79 9.49 -2.09 -7.73
C TYR A 79 8.17 -2.52 -8.35
N GLY A 80 7.68 -1.71 -9.26
CA GLY A 80 6.47 -1.99 -10.00
C GLY A 80 6.16 -0.96 -11.07
N CYS A 81 5.03 -1.16 -11.72
CA CYS A 81 4.52 -0.27 -12.75
C CYS A 81 3.12 0.17 -12.38
N PHE A 82 2.80 1.45 -12.65
CA PHE A 82 1.43 1.93 -12.57
C PHE A 82 0.70 1.60 -13.86
N HIS A 83 -0.27 0.70 -13.76
CA HIS A 83 -1.15 0.42 -14.88
C HIS A 83 -2.17 1.56 -15.08
N GLU A 84 -2.74 2.02 -13.96
CA GLU A 84 -3.73 3.09 -13.96
C GLU A 84 -3.58 3.92 -12.68
N ILE A 85 -3.57 5.23 -12.84
CA ILE A 85 -3.80 6.17 -11.74
C ILE A 85 -4.98 7.04 -12.17
N SER A 86 -6.07 6.93 -11.45
CA SER A 86 -7.23 7.77 -11.63
C SER A 86 -7.58 8.46 -10.32
N ARG A 87 -8.62 9.26 -10.33
CA ARG A 87 -9.03 10.09 -9.20
C ARG A 87 -9.32 9.30 -7.92
N ASP A 88 -9.81 8.07 -8.05
CA ASP A 88 -10.26 7.24 -6.93
C ASP A 88 -9.69 5.82 -6.96
N ARG A 89 -8.68 5.56 -7.82
CA ARG A 89 -8.19 4.21 -8.02
C ARG A 89 -6.74 4.18 -8.50
N ILE A 90 -5.97 3.24 -7.96
CA ILE A 90 -4.63 2.89 -8.43
C ILE A 90 -4.63 1.40 -8.76
N VAL A 91 -4.17 1.05 -9.97
CA VAL A 91 -3.86 -0.33 -10.34
C VAL A 91 -2.36 -0.39 -10.66
N GLN A 92 -1.65 -1.29 -10.00
CA GLN A 92 -0.19 -1.38 -10.13
C GLN A 92 0.29 -2.81 -9.97
N THR A 93 1.49 -3.08 -10.45
CA THR A 93 2.23 -4.28 -10.04
C THR A 93 3.11 -3.95 -8.84
N PHE A 94 3.42 -4.99 -8.06
CA PHE A 94 4.30 -4.86 -6.89
C PHE A 94 5.16 -6.12 -6.80
N THR A 95 6.48 -5.93 -6.79
CA THR A 95 7.44 -7.04 -6.72
C THR A 95 8.51 -6.74 -5.68
N TYR A 96 8.79 -7.71 -4.80
CA TYR A 96 9.97 -7.68 -3.96
C TYR A 96 11.17 -8.14 -4.82
N GLU A 97 12.20 -7.32 -4.88
CA GLU A 97 13.37 -7.57 -5.75
C GLU A 97 14.13 -8.86 -5.39
N GLY A 98 14.06 -9.30 -4.12
CA GLY A 98 14.61 -10.57 -3.68
C GLY A 98 13.87 -11.80 -4.19
N MET A 99 12.65 -11.64 -4.71
CA MET A 99 11.83 -12.68 -5.33
C MET A 99 11.18 -12.14 -6.60
N PRO A 100 11.98 -11.93 -7.67
CA PRO A 100 11.50 -11.23 -8.88
C PRO A 100 10.43 -11.98 -9.66
N GLU A 101 10.29 -13.29 -9.47
CA GLU A 101 9.21 -14.09 -10.04
C GLU A 101 7.84 -13.85 -9.38
N GLY A 102 7.84 -13.29 -8.17
CA GLY A 102 6.61 -13.03 -7.41
C GLY A 102 6.03 -11.66 -7.71
N VAL A 103 5.21 -11.57 -8.76
CA VAL A 103 4.54 -10.32 -9.13
C VAL A 103 3.13 -10.30 -8.56
N SER A 104 2.82 -9.27 -7.79
CA SER A 104 1.46 -9.01 -7.29
C SER A 104 0.79 -7.96 -8.16
N LEU A 105 -0.47 -8.21 -8.53
CA LEU A 105 -1.32 -7.19 -9.14
C LEU A 105 -2.16 -6.55 -8.04
N GLU A 106 -1.94 -5.27 -7.79
CA GLU A 106 -2.61 -4.54 -6.74
C GLU A 106 -3.63 -3.55 -7.29
N THR A 107 -4.79 -3.54 -6.67
CA THR A 107 -5.84 -2.56 -6.95
C THR A 107 -6.22 -1.88 -5.66
N LEU A 108 -6.08 -0.56 -5.62
CA LEU A 108 -6.47 0.28 -4.48
C LEU A 108 -7.62 1.17 -4.92
N THR A 109 -8.70 1.20 -4.14
CA THR A 109 -9.81 2.10 -4.37
C THR A 109 -10.04 2.98 -3.15
N PHE A 110 -10.39 4.24 -3.40
CA PHE A 110 -10.62 5.27 -2.37
C PHE A 110 -12.10 5.67 -2.41
N GLU A 111 -12.88 5.07 -1.52
CA GLU A 111 -14.34 5.22 -1.49
C GLU A 111 -14.74 6.24 -0.40
N PRO A 112 -15.32 7.39 -0.76
CA PRO A 112 -15.76 8.35 0.26
C PRO A 112 -16.88 7.76 1.11
N ILE A 113 -16.74 7.83 2.44
CA ILE A 113 -17.77 7.43 3.39
C ILE A 113 -18.65 8.64 3.72
N ASP A 114 -18.01 9.78 3.95
CA ASP A 114 -18.62 11.07 4.19
C ASP A 114 -17.69 12.18 3.71
N GLN A 115 -17.93 13.43 4.10
CA GLN A 115 -17.14 14.57 3.65
C GLN A 115 -15.70 14.59 4.19
N THR A 116 -15.43 13.84 5.25
CA THR A 116 -14.14 13.86 5.95
C THR A 116 -13.47 12.50 6.07
N HIS A 117 -14.13 11.41 5.65
CA HIS A 117 -13.63 10.06 5.77
C HIS A 117 -13.71 9.29 4.46
N THR A 118 -12.70 8.48 4.22
CA THR A 118 -12.58 7.62 3.03
C THR A 118 -12.22 6.20 3.44
N ARG A 119 -12.84 5.24 2.79
CA ARG A 119 -12.50 3.83 2.93
C ARG A 119 -11.54 3.41 1.84
N LEU A 120 -10.36 2.97 2.26
CA LEU A 120 -9.40 2.33 1.38
C LEU A 120 -9.74 0.84 1.30
N ARG A 121 -9.90 0.37 0.08
CA ARG A 121 -9.97 -1.07 -0.21
C ARG A 121 -8.77 -1.40 -1.09
N ALA A 122 -7.93 -2.30 -0.62
CA ALA A 122 -6.80 -2.79 -1.37
C ALA A 122 -6.93 -4.28 -1.61
N GLN A 123 -6.52 -4.72 -2.79
CA GLN A 123 -6.53 -6.12 -3.16
C GLN A 123 -5.22 -6.44 -3.85
N SER A 124 -4.59 -7.55 -3.44
CA SER A 124 -3.35 -8.05 -4.03
C SER A 124 -3.60 -9.44 -4.57
N LEU A 125 -3.49 -9.59 -5.88
CA LEU A 125 -3.63 -10.87 -6.58
C LEU A 125 -2.24 -11.40 -6.92
N VAL A 126 -1.94 -12.62 -6.48
CA VAL A 126 -0.71 -13.35 -6.83
C VAL A 126 -1.05 -14.61 -7.60
N ASP A 127 -0.03 -15.30 -8.13
CA ASP A 127 -0.24 -16.41 -9.07
C ASP A 127 -0.53 -17.77 -8.41
N SER A 128 -0.45 -17.84 -7.09
CA SER A 128 -0.72 -19.10 -6.37
C SER A 128 -1.19 -18.85 -4.93
N PHE A 129 -1.92 -19.82 -4.38
CA PHE A 129 -2.29 -19.79 -2.97
C PHE A 129 -1.05 -19.87 -2.07
N GLU A 130 -0.04 -20.64 -2.45
CA GLU A 130 1.21 -20.75 -1.73
C GLU A 130 1.92 -19.39 -1.63
N GLY A 131 2.02 -18.67 -2.74
CA GLY A 131 2.61 -17.33 -2.77
C GLY A 131 1.84 -16.34 -1.92
N ARG A 132 0.51 -16.39 -1.95
CA ARG A 132 -0.34 -15.57 -1.10
C ARG A 132 -0.09 -15.86 0.39
N ASP A 133 -0.03 -17.13 0.76
CA ASP A 133 0.18 -17.54 2.15
C ASP A 133 1.57 -17.14 2.65
N MET A 134 2.58 -17.16 1.79
CA MET A 134 3.91 -16.64 2.11
C MET A 134 3.85 -15.14 2.46
N TRP A 135 3.11 -14.35 1.71
CA TRP A 135 2.92 -12.92 2.02
C TRP A 135 2.24 -12.73 3.37
N LEU A 136 1.17 -13.46 3.63
CA LEU A 136 0.44 -13.38 4.91
C LEU A 136 1.33 -13.75 6.09
N SER A 137 2.20 -14.75 5.94
CA SER A 137 3.10 -15.21 7.02
C SER A 137 4.37 -14.38 7.17
N SER A 138 4.62 -13.42 6.27
CA SER A 138 5.84 -12.59 6.28
C SER A 138 5.84 -11.46 7.32
N GLY A 139 4.75 -11.29 8.07
CA GLY A 139 4.60 -10.16 9.01
C GLY A 139 4.01 -8.92 8.36
N MET A 140 3.40 -9.05 7.18
CA MET A 140 2.82 -7.92 6.46
C MET A 140 1.75 -7.17 7.25
N GLU A 141 0.98 -7.88 8.09
CA GLU A 141 -0.07 -7.26 8.91
C GLU A 141 0.48 -6.18 9.81
N SER A 142 1.58 -6.46 10.50
CA SER A 142 2.26 -5.48 11.35
C SER A 142 2.77 -4.29 10.52
N GLY A 143 3.41 -4.54 9.40
CA GLY A 143 3.92 -3.49 8.51
C GLY A 143 2.81 -2.60 7.96
N VAL A 144 1.68 -3.19 7.56
CA VAL A 144 0.52 -2.46 7.06
C VAL A 144 -0.08 -1.58 8.15
N ASN A 145 -0.31 -2.12 9.33
CA ASN A 145 -0.89 -1.36 10.43
C ASN A 145 0.01 -0.23 10.91
N GLU A 146 1.31 -0.48 11.04
CA GLU A 146 2.29 0.56 11.41
C GLU A 146 2.38 1.66 10.34
N GLY A 147 2.40 1.29 9.07
CA GLY A 147 2.41 2.24 7.96
C GLY A 147 1.16 3.11 7.94
N TYR A 148 -0.01 2.52 8.08
CA TYR A 148 -1.26 3.28 8.11
C TYR A 148 -1.39 4.16 9.36
N ALA A 149 -0.86 3.74 10.51
CA ALA A 149 -0.78 4.59 11.68
C ALA A 149 0.13 5.80 11.44
N ALA A 150 1.24 5.62 10.74
CA ALA A 150 2.11 6.73 10.34
C ALA A 150 1.41 7.68 9.37
N LEU A 151 0.62 7.15 8.45
CA LEU A 151 -0.20 7.96 7.54
C LEU A 151 -1.26 8.77 8.31
N ASP A 152 -1.92 8.17 9.28
CA ASP A 152 -2.83 8.89 10.18
C ASP A 152 -2.13 10.09 10.83
N GLY A 153 -0.90 9.91 11.29
CA GLY A 153 -0.09 10.99 11.87
C GLY A 153 0.19 12.12 10.88
N LEU A 154 0.48 11.80 9.63
CA LEU A 154 0.66 12.81 8.58
C LEU A 154 -0.63 13.60 8.32
N LEU A 155 -1.76 12.90 8.28
CA LEU A 155 -3.07 13.51 8.09
C LEU A 155 -3.43 14.47 9.24
N VAL A 156 -3.22 14.05 10.48
CA VAL A 156 -3.48 14.87 11.68
C VAL A 156 -2.62 16.14 11.67
N ARG A 157 -1.37 16.06 11.22
CA ARG A 157 -0.46 17.21 11.16
C ARG A 157 -0.74 18.13 9.95
N GLY A 158 -1.65 17.76 9.08
CA GLY A 158 -1.93 18.52 7.86
C GLY A 158 -0.82 18.43 6.81
N ALA A 159 -0.02 17.36 6.84
CA ALA A 159 1.08 17.16 5.89
C ALA A 159 0.61 16.65 4.52
N VAL A 160 -0.64 16.22 4.44
CA VAL A 160 -1.24 15.68 3.22
C VAL A 160 -2.32 16.62 2.69
#